data_e55f6c45a2996a08f9302347dff72e24
#
_entry.id   e55f6c45a2996a08f9302347dff72e24
#
_cell.length_a   1.000
_cell.length_b   1.000
_cell.length_c   1.000
_cell.angle_alpha   90.00
_cell.angle_beta   90.00
_cell.angle_gamma   90.00
#
_symmetry.space_group_name_H-M   'P 1'
#
loop_
_entity.id
_entity.type
_entity.pdbx_description
1 polymer ?
#
loop_
_entity_poly.entity_id
_entity_poly.type
_entity_poly.pdbx_seq_one_letter_code
_entity_poly.pdbx_strand_id
1 'polypeptide(L)'
;ASQQAGYALVAYDRFKKGKNTLYDMSDAKSLYIRSVATADVKLSTSTYVYDGKAKKPGVTVKIGDRVLKDGVDYTISYQNNVNIGNSAKVVVTGKGIFKGSASKTFVIKMAAPAKTSVSAGNGAAGITVKWKKAARADRYVVLRKVGNAKNWTTVATTKSLSYTDRKVANGKKYIYAVKPVGSGGEATYTTQTIY
;
A
#
# COMPACT_ATOMS: atom_id res chain seq x y z
N ALA A 1 -19.73 0.66 44.26
CA ALA A 1 -20.09 -0.76 44.55
C ALA A 1 -19.40 -1.78 43.61
N SER A 2 -18.93 -1.38 42.44
CA SER A 2 -18.49 -2.32 41.40
C SER A 2 -17.04 -2.85 41.54
N GLN A 3 -16.13 -2.06 42.09
CA GLN A 3 -14.71 -2.46 42.17
C GLN A 3 -14.45 -3.52 43.28
N GLN A 4 -15.01 -3.35 44.45
CA GLN A 4 -14.86 -4.30 45.56
C GLN A 4 -15.50 -5.65 45.24
N ALA A 5 -16.68 -5.65 44.61
CA ALA A 5 -17.33 -6.89 44.16
C ALA A 5 -16.49 -7.62 43.12
N GLY A 6 -15.82 -6.90 42.22
CA GLY A 6 -14.89 -7.47 41.25
C GLY A 6 -13.67 -8.16 41.91
N TYR A 7 -13.09 -7.52 42.94
CA TYR A 7 -11.96 -8.12 43.69
C TYR A 7 -12.38 -9.37 44.46
N ALA A 8 -13.55 -9.35 45.11
CA ALA A 8 -14.07 -10.49 45.83
C ALA A 8 -14.33 -11.70 44.93
N LEU A 9 -14.90 -11.46 43.75
CA LEU A 9 -15.15 -12.51 42.78
C LEU A 9 -13.84 -13.12 42.22
N VAL A 10 -12.85 -12.28 41.94
CA VAL A 10 -11.53 -12.74 41.50
C VAL A 10 -10.84 -13.53 42.60
N ALA A 11 -10.90 -13.09 43.87
CA ALA A 11 -10.33 -13.79 45.00
C ALA A 11 -10.95 -15.18 45.21
N TYR A 12 -12.29 -15.27 45.10
CA TYR A 12 -13.01 -16.53 45.23
C TYR A 12 -12.69 -17.51 44.10
N ASP A 13 -12.67 -17.01 42.84
CA ASP A 13 -12.32 -17.83 41.69
C ASP A 13 -10.88 -18.38 41.78
N ARG A 14 -9.94 -17.56 42.25
CA ARG A 14 -8.56 -17.97 42.47
C ARG A 14 -8.44 -19.00 43.59
N PHE A 15 -9.16 -18.80 44.69
CA PHE A 15 -9.22 -19.79 45.78
C PHE A 15 -9.76 -21.15 45.28
N LYS A 16 -10.86 -21.15 44.55
CA LYS A 16 -11.45 -22.35 43.96
C LYS A 16 -10.49 -23.11 43.02
N LYS A 17 -9.64 -22.38 42.34
CA LYS A 17 -8.68 -22.92 41.37
C LYS A 17 -7.30 -23.22 41.97
N GLY A 18 -7.15 -23.13 43.31
CA GLY A 18 -5.87 -23.35 43.97
C GLY A 18 -4.76 -22.39 43.53
N LYS A 19 -5.12 -21.16 43.18
CA LYS A 19 -4.16 -20.13 42.73
C LYS A 19 -3.69 -19.27 43.89
N ASN A 20 -2.57 -18.55 43.67
CA ASN A 20 -2.03 -17.62 44.66
C ASN A 20 -3.06 -16.57 45.09
N THR A 21 -2.87 -15.98 46.28
CA THR A 21 -3.76 -14.96 46.85
C THR A 21 -3.76 -13.68 45.99
N LEU A 22 -4.69 -12.74 46.27
CA LEU A 22 -4.71 -11.43 45.64
C LEU A 22 -3.45 -10.58 45.90
N TYR A 23 -2.74 -10.86 46.98
CA TYR A 23 -1.48 -10.18 47.29
C TYR A 23 -0.28 -10.76 46.52
N ASP A 24 -0.37 -12.03 46.14
CA ASP A 24 0.61 -12.66 45.26
C ASP A 24 -0.08 -13.02 43.96
N MET A 25 0.02 -12.12 42.99
CA MET A 25 -0.54 -12.24 41.67
C MET A 25 0.49 -12.75 40.65
N SER A 26 1.56 -13.40 41.11
CA SER A 26 2.64 -13.89 40.21
C SER A 26 2.15 -14.86 39.15
N ASP A 27 1.10 -15.64 39.46
CA ASP A 27 0.44 -16.57 38.52
C ASP A 27 -0.61 -15.89 37.60
N ALA A 28 -0.97 -14.63 37.92
CA ALA A 28 -2.00 -13.93 37.15
C ALA A 28 -1.49 -13.26 35.86
N LYS A 29 -0.18 -13.31 35.61
CA LYS A 29 0.42 -12.73 34.41
C LYS A 29 -0.30 -13.16 33.10
N SER A 30 -0.79 -14.39 33.03
CA SER A 30 -1.52 -14.89 31.86
C SER A 30 -2.95 -14.35 31.72
N LEU A 31 -3.58 -13.90 32.85
CA LEU A 31 -4.96 -13.40 32.85
C LEU A 31 -5.09 -12.01 32.18
N TYR A 32 -3.99 -11.26 32.13
CA TYR A 32 -3.98 -9.90 31.56
C TYR A 32 -3.24 -9.81 30.21
N ILE A 33 -2.64 -10.90 29.76
CA ILE A 33 -1.96 -10.92 28.45
C ILE A 33 -3.01 -10.89 27.34
N ARG A 34 -2.92 -9.88 26.47
CA ARG A 34 -3.74 -9.73 25.28
C ARG A 34 -2.89 -9.91 24.04
N SER A 35 -3.36 -10.70 23.08
CA SER A 35 -2.65 -10.90 21.85
C SER A 35 -2.96 -9.79 20.85
N VAL A 36 -1.92 -9.19 20.25
CA VAL A 36 -2.08 -8.30 19.09
C VAL A 36 -2.21 -9.06 17.78
N ALA A 37 -2.04 -10.38 17.76
CA ALA A 37 -2.15 -11.18 16.54
C ALA A 37 -3.56 -11.10 15.90
N THR A 38 -4.58 -10.84 16.71
CA THR A 38 -5.98 -10.66 16.28
C THR A 38 -6.40 -9.19 16.20
N ALA A 39 -5.45 -8.24 16.34
CA ALA A 39 -5.76 -6.83 16.30
C ALA A 39 -6.19 -6.38 14.89
N ASP A 40 -7.14 -5.45 14.84
CA ASP A 40 -7.46 -4.73 13.60
C ASP A 40 -6.38 -3.67 13.37
N VAL A 41 -5.56 -3.88 12.34
CA VAL A 41 -4.50 -2.97 11.93
C VAL A 41 -4.95 -2.19 10.70
N LYS A 42 -5.15 -0.88 10.84
CA LYS A 42 -5.49 0.04 9.74
C LYS A 42 -4.31 0.92 9.39
N LEU A 43 -4.06 1.07 8.09
CA LEU A 43 -3.04 1.96 7.56
C LEU A 43 -3.69 3.25 7.05
N SER A 44 -3.02 4.38 7.22
CA SER A 44 -3.47 5.69 6.68
C SER A 44 -3.57 5.68 5.16
N THR A 45 -2.74 4.89 4.49
CA THR A 45 -2.83 4.59 3.06
C THR A 45 -2.23 3.21 2.77
N SER A 46 -2.79 2.52 1.78
CA SER A 46 -2.35 1.20 1.34
C SER A 46 -1.56 1.21 0.02
N THR A 47 -1.39 2.38 -0.59
CA THR A 47 -0.70 2.51 -1.88
C THR A 47 0.17 3.75 -1.92
N TYR A 48 1.43 3.57 -2.32
CA TYR A 48 2.40 4.64 -2.53
C TYR A 48 2.94 4.61 -3.95
N VAL A 49 3.50 5.75 -4.39
CA VAL A 49 4.31 5.85 -5.59
C VAL A 49 5.79 5.83 -5.19
N TYR A 50 6.59 5.09 -5.95
CA TYR A 50 8.02 4.98 -5.75
C TYR A 50 8.74 6.31 -6.01
N ASP A 51 9.55 6.73 -5.06
CA ASP A 51 10.41 7.92 -5.12
C ASP A 51 11.84 7.65 -4.59
N GLY A 52 12.16 6.36 -4.35
CA GLY A 52 13.44 5.94 -3.77
C GLY A 52 13.50 6.06 -2.24
N LYS A 53 12.48 6.60 -1.58
CA LYS A 53 12.45 6.79 -0.12
C LYS A 53 11.58 5.74 0.57
N ALA A 54 11.91 5.46 1.83
CA ALA A 54 11.13 4.55 2.66
C ALA A 54 9.70 5.08 2.91
N LYS A 55 8.71 4.22 2.70
CA LYS A 55 7.29 4.52 2.94
C LYS A 55 6.90 4.05 4.34
N LYS A 56 6.32 4.95 5.11
CA LYS A 56 5.92 4.71 6.50
C LYS A 56 4.46 5.17 6.69
N PRO A 57 3.45 4.35 6.29
CA PRO A 57 2.06 4.69 6.57
C PRO A 57 1.83 4.87 8.06
N GLY A 58 0.95 5.79 8.43
CA GLY A 58 0.41 5.88 9.78
C GLY A 58 -0.39 4.61 10.10
N VAL A 59 -0.32 4.15 11.36
CA VAL A 59 -0.92 2.89 11.81
C VAL A 59 -1.89 3.15 12.94
N THR A 60 -3.09 2.60 12.84
CA THR A 60 -4.05 2.52 13.95
C THR A 60 -4.26 1.06 14.29
N VAL A 61 -4.14 0.71 15.56
CA VAL A 61 -4.29 -0.66 16.06
C VAL A 61 -5.43 -0.70 17.06
N LYS A 62 -6.39 -1.64 16.86
CA LYS A 62 -7.52 -1.86 17.77
C LYS A 62 -7.63 -3.32 18.18
N ILE A 63 -8.03 -3.55 19.43
CA ILE A 63 -8.48 -4.86 19.92
C ILE A 63 -9.88 -4.66 20.52
N GLY A 64 -10.90 -5.17 19.84
CA GLY A 64 -12.29 -4.78 20.10
C GLY A 64 -12.45 -3.27 19.91
N ASP A 65 -13.07 -2.61 20.90
CA ASP A 65 -13.28 -1.15 20.87
C ASP A 65 -12.08 -0.33 21.35
N ARG A 66 -11.07 -1.00 21.92
CA ARG A 66 -9.88 -0.32 22.46
C ARG A 66 -8.89 0.01 21.36
N VAL A 67 -8.58 1.31 21.22
CA VAL A 67 -7.45 1.80 20.42
C VAL A 67 -6.17 1.68 21.27
N LEU A 68 -5.17 1.02 20.73
CA LEU A 68 -3.86 0.85 21.37
C LEU A 68 -2.96 2.05 21.07
N LYS A 69 -2.01 2.33 21.99
CA LYS A 69 -1.05 3.44 21.91
C LYS A 69 0.31 2.97 21.40
N ASP A 70 0.80 3.58 20.31
CA ASP A 70 2.16 3.34 19.81
C ASP A 70 3.21 3.75 20.86
N GLY A 71 4.29 2.96 20.95
CA GLY A 71 5.35 3.12 21.93
C GLY A 71 5.01 2.64 23.34
N VAL A 72 3.73 2.55 23.71
CA VAL A 72 3.24 2.09 25.01
C VAL A 72 2.71 0.67 24.96
N ASP A 73 1.67 0.43 24.15
CA ASP A 73 0.99 -0.86 24.03
C ASP A 73 1.62 -1.75 22.93
N TYR A 74 2.29 -1.15 21.96
CA TYR A 74 2.96 -1.83 20.84
C TYR A 74 4.12 -0.99 20.29
N THR A 75 4.89 -1.59 19.39
CA THR A 75 5.91 -0.94 18.57
C THR A 75 5.65 -1.24 17.10
N ILE A 76 6.12 -0.35 16.21
CA ILE A 76 5.97 -0.49 14.76
C ILE A 76 7.34 -0.70 14.12
N SER A 77 7.40 -1.64 13.18
CA SER A 77 8.51 -1.76 12.23
C SER A 77 7.99 -1.89 10.81
N TYR A 78 8.84 -1.55 9.84
CA TYR A 78 8.51 -1.59 8.42
C TYR A 78 9.48 -2.51 7.70
N GLN A 79 8.97 -3.32 6.77
CA GLN A 79 9.76 -4.25 5.96
C GLN A 79 9.44 -4.04 4.49
N ASN A 80 10.44 -4.17 3.62
CA ASN A 80 10.32 -4.03 2.16
C ASN A 80 9.69 -2.70 1.70
N ASN A 81 9.81 -1.65 2.52
CA ASN A 81 9.05 -0.40 2.39
C ASN A 81 9.74 0.67 1.53
N VAL A 82 10.74 0.30 0.74
CA VAL A 82 11.47 1.19 -0.19
C VAL A 82 11.19 0.82 -1.64
N ASN A 83 11.29 -0.46 -1.97
CA ASN A 83 11.24 -0.92 -3.36
C ASN A 83 9.80 -1.08 -3.87
N ILE A 84 9.65 -0.94 -5.20
CA ILE A 84 8.40 -1.22 -5.91
C ILE A 84 7.98 -2.66 -5.64
N GLY A 85 6.70 -2.88 -5.40
CA GLY A 85 6.11 -4.21 -5.17
C GLY A 85 4.91 -4.17 -4.25
N ASN A 86 4.38 -5.34 -3.97
CA ASN A 86 3.23 -5.58 -3.09
C ASN A 86 3.61 -6.28 -1.77
N SER A 87 4.91 -6.42 -1.50
CA SER A 87 5.45 -7.11 -0.31
C SER A 87 5.85 -6.17 0.82
N ALA A 88 5.66 -4.85 0.64
CA ALA A 88 5.88 -3.88 1.70
C ALA A 88 4.87 -4.13 2.82
N LYS A 89 5.34 -4.13 4.07
CA LYS A 89 4.46 -4.37 5.22
C LYS A 89 4.87 -3.58 6.45
N VAL A 90 3.86 -3.29 7.24
CA VAL A 90 3.97 -2.86 8.63
C VAL A 90 3.90 -4.10 9.51
N VAL A 91 4.75 -4.17 10.51
CA VAL A 91 4.70 -5.18 11.59
C VAL A 91 4.47 -4.45 12.89
N VAL A 92 3.40 -4.81 13.58
CA VAL A 92 3.02 -4.33 14.91
C VAL A 92 3.44 -5.41 15.90
N THR A 93 4.24 -5.07 16.88
CA THR A 93 4.67 -5.99 17.95
C THR A 93 4.17 -5.51 19.29
N GLY A 94 3.42 -6.34 20.00
CA GLY A 94 2.85 -6.01 21.30
C GLY A 94 3.91 -5.77 22.37
N LYS A 95 3.61 -4.86 23.30
CA LYS A 95 4.46 -4.42 24.40
C LYS A 95 3.72 -4.51 25.73
N GLY A 96 4.45 -4.72 26.82
CA GLY A 96 3.84 -4.82 28.15
C GLY A 96 2.90 -6.01 28.28
N ILE A 97 1.64 -5.75 28.57
CA ILE A 97 0.58 -6.77 28.67
C ILE A 97 0.10 -7.28 27.30
N PHE A 98 0.42 -6.57 26.22
CA PHE A 98 0.14 -6.99 24.86
C PHE A 98 1.30 -7.84 24.35
N LYS A 99 1.00 -8.99 23.74
CA LYS A 99 2.00 -9.94 23.23
C LYS A 99 1.68 -10.35 21.79
N GLY A 100 2.68 -10.95 21.13
CA GLY A 100 2.55 -11.38 19.75
C GLY A 100 2.75 -10.25 18.75
N SER A 101 2.46 -10.53 17.49
CA SER A 101 2.59 -9.56 16.40
C SER A 101 1.45 -9.68 15.39
N ALA A 102 1.13 -8.57 14.75
CA ALA A 102 0.26 -8.49 13.58
C ALA A 102 0.98 -7.78 12.45
N SER A 103 0.58 -8.03 11.22
CA SER A 103 1.15 -7.32 10.07
C SER A 103 0.08 -6.90 9.08
N LYS A 104 0.34 -5.79 8.36
CA LYS A 104 -0.50 -5.30 7.27
C LYS A 104 0.36 -4.92 6.09
N THR A 105 0.02 -5.43 4.90
CA THR A 105 0.74 -5.13 3.66
C THR A 105 0.24 -3.85 3.02
N PHE A 106 1.12 -3.22 2.24
CA PHE A 106 0.80 -2.10 1.36
C PHE A 106 1.61 -2.19 0.07
N VAL A 107 1.23 -1.42 -0.94
CA VAL A 107 1.80 -1.49 -2.29
C VAL A 107 2.63 -0.24 -2.57
N ILE A 108 3.80 -0.41 -3.18
CA ILE A 108 4.60 0.68 -3.74
C ILE A 108 4.59 0.50 -5.26
N LYS A 109 3.89 1.39 -5.96
CA LYS A 109 3.74 1.38 -7.41
C LYS A 109 4.86 2.15 -8.10
N MET A 110 5.18 1.76 -9.31
CA MET A 110 6.10 2.52 -10.17
C MET A 110 5.51 3.90 -10.48
N ALA A 111 6.36 4.93 -10.50
CA ALA A 111 5.93 6.26 -10.92
C ALA A 111 5.61 6.29 -12.42
N ALA A 112 4.61 7.08 -12.80
CA ALA A 112 4.38 7.39 -14.20
C ALA A 112 5.59 8.15 -14.80
N PRO A 113 5.79 8.12 -16.14
CA PRO A 113 6.82 8.94 -16.78
C PRO A 113 6.61 10.42 -16.49
N ALA A 114 7.68 11.13 -16.15
CA ALA A 114 7.61 12.51 -15.65
C ALA A 114 7.11 13.54 -16.68
N LYS A 115 7.26 13.28 -17.99
CA LYS A 115 6.71 14.10 -19.09
C LYS A 115 6.42 13.23 -20.28
N THR A 116 5.21 13.40 -20.84
CA THR A 116 4.82 12.83 -22.12
C THR A 116 4.54 14.01 -23.04
N SER A 117 5.15 14.07 -24.20
CA SER A 117 4.81 14.99 -25.26
C SER A 117 4.24 14.21 -26.44
N VAL A 118 3.25 14.79 -27.10
CA VAL A 118 2.65 14.22 -28.29
C VAL A 118 2.75 15.27 -29.39
N SER A 119 3.27 14.88 -30.52
CA SER A 119 3.33 15.72 -31.72
C SER A 119 2.61 15.00 -32.87
N ALA A 120 1.74 15.73 -33.58
CA ALA A 120 1.18 15.27 -34.82
C ALA A 120 2.20 15.46 -35.93
N GLY A 121 2.35 14.45 -36.78
CA GLY A 121 2.97 14.61 -38.10
C GLY A 121 1.90 14.86 -39.16
N ASN A 122 2.28 15.53 -40.22
CA ASN A 122 1.36 15.75 -41.35
C ASN A 122 1.11 14.43 -42.12
N GLY A 123 -0.15 14.07 -42.33
CA GLY A 123 -0.55 12.93 -43.14
C GLY A 123 0.03 11.59 -42.73
N ALA A 124 0.72 10.89 -43.63
CA ALA A 124 1.32 9.57 -43.40
C ALA A 124 2.42 9.52 -42.32
N ALA A 125 2.88 10.66 -41.83
CA ALA A 125 3.89 10.73 -40.77
C ALA A 125 3.40 10.18 -39.40
N GLY A 126 2.07 10.15 -39.20
CA GLY A 126 1.47 9.61 -37.97
C GLY A 126 1.59 10.52 -36.75
N ILE A 127 1.24 10.01 -35.57
CA ILE A 127 1.32 10.71 -34.29
C ILE A 127 2.49 10.15 -33.50
N THR A 128 3.45 11.01 -33.15
CA THR A 128 4.61 10.62 -32.32
C THR A 128 4.39 10.99 -30.86
N VAL A 129 4.51 9.99 -29.99
CA VAL A 129 4.45 10.12 -28.54
C VAL A 129 5.86 9.94 -27.98
N LYS A 130 6.33 10.90 -27.16
CA LYS A 130 7.64 10.85 -26.48
C LYS A 130 7.44 10.98 -25.00
N TRP A 131 8.28 10.30 -24.21
CA TRP A 131 8.23 10.35 -22.75
C TRP A 131 9.62 10.28 -22.13
N LYS A 132 9.73 10.66 -20.88
CA LYS A 132 10.97 10.50 -20.10
C LYS A 132 11.04 9.12 -19.47
N LYS A 133 12.26 8.63 -19.23
CA LYS A 133 12.49 7.36 -18.55
C LYS A 133 11.85 7.39 -17.16
N ALA A 134 11.00 6.40 -16.87
CA ALA A 134 10.51 6.14 -15.51
C ALA A 134 11.53 5.29 -14.74
N ALA A 135 11.71 5.59 -13.46
CA ALA A 135 12.62 4.84 -12.61
C ALA A 135 12.19 3.36 -12.55
N ARG A 136 13.15 2.45 -12.75
CA ARG A 136 12.98 1.00 -12.74
C ARG A 136 12.03 0.44 -13.83
N ALA A 137 11.75 1.19 -14.88
CA ALA A 137 11.03 0.70 -16.03
C ALA A 137 11.96 -0.08 -16.97
N ASP A 138 11.54 -1.29 -17.36
CA ASP A 138 12.24 -2.14 -18.33
C ASP A 138 11.68 -1.92 -19.74
N ARG A 139 10.41 -1.57 -19.84
CA ARG A 139 9.67 -1.29 -21.09
C ARG A 139 8.46 -0.41 -20.83
N TYR A 140 7.81 0.02 -21.89
CA TYR A 140 6.62 0.86 -21.85
C TYR A 140 5.51 0.26 -22.70
N VAL A 141 4.29 0.28 -22.20
CA VAL A 141 3.08 -0.03 -22.95
C VAL A 141 2.44 1.29 -23.37
N VAL A 142 2.31 1.48 -24.67
CA VAL A 142 1.65 2.65 -25.24
C VAL A 142 0.20 2.31 -25.52
N LEU A 143 -0.69 3.10 -24.94
CA LEU A 143 -2.14 2.93 -25.02
C LEU A 143 -2.75 4.09 -25.80
N ARG A 144 -3.82 3.82 -26.55
CA ARG A 144 -4.55 4.81 -27.34
C ARG A 144 -6.06 4.70 -27.11
N LYS A 145 -6.73 5.84 -27.06
CA LYS A 145 -8.19 5.98 -27.22
C LYS A 145 -8.51 6.85 -28.43
N VAL A 146 -9.65 6.60 -29.07
CA VAL A 146 -10.18 7.42 -30.14
C VAL A 146 -11.39 8.20 -29.61
N GLY A 147 -11.36 9.51 -29.71
CA GLY A 147 -12.42 10.38 -29.22
C GLY A 147 -12.75 10.14 -27.75
N ASN A 148 -14.02 9.91 -27.48
CA ASN A 148 -14.55 9.66 -26.11
C ASN A 148 -14.67 8.16 -25.77
N ALA A 149 -13.96 7.27 -26.49
CA ALA A 149 -13.98 5.84 -26.21
C ALA A 149 -13.67 5.54 -24.73
N LYS A 150 -14.43 4.62 -24.13
CA LYS A 150 -14.21 4.23 -22.73
C LYS A 150 -12.95 3.37 -22.57
N ASN A 151 -12.67 2.51 -23.55
CA ASN A 151 -11.61 1.51 -23.45
C ASN A 151 -10.30 1.98 -24.10
N TRP A 152 -9.19 1.58 -23.49
CA TRP A 152 -7.86 1.75 -24.02
C TRP A 152 -7.50 0.59 -24.96
N THR A 153 -6.82 0.90 -26.06
CA THR A 153 -6.21 -0.08 -26.96
C THR A 153 -4.69 -0.02 -26.82
N THR A 154 -4.04 -1.14 -26.60
CA THR A 154 -2.57 -1.23 -26.66
C THR A 154 -2.13 -1.11 -28.11
N VAL A 155 -1.32 -0.10 -28.42
CA VAL A 155 -0.78 0.14 -29.77
C VAL A 155 0.68 -0.24 -29.92
N ALA A 156 1.44 -0.28 -28.79
CA ALA A 156 2.80 -0.77 -28.80
C ALA A 156 3.26 -1.21 -27.41
N THR A 157 4.26 -2.08 -27.38
CA THR A 157 5.12 -2.36 -26.22
C THR A 157 6.56 -2.17 -26.66
N THR A 158 7.32 -1.28 -26.02
CA THR A 158 8.64 -0.87 -26.46
C THR A 158 9.58 -0.56 -25.28
N LYS A 159 10.89 -0.70 -25.51
CA LYS A 159 11.94 -0.20 -24.60
C LYS A 159 12.36 1.24 -24.94
N SER A 160 11.98 1.74 -26.10
CA SER A 160 12.26 3.11 -26.54
C SER A 160 11.49 4.14 -25.70
N LEU A 161 11.92 5.38 -25.73
CA LEU A 161 11.27 6.51 -25.08
C LEU A 161 10.37 7.30 -26.05
N SER A 162 10.08 6.72 -27.20
CA SER A 162 9.17 7.25 -28.21
C SER A 162 8.49 6.15 -28.99
N TYR A 163 7.32 6.47 -29.56
CA TYR A 163 6.57 5.60 -30.47
C TYR A 163 5.81 6.46 -31.46
N THR A 164 5.83 6.09 -32.75
CA THR A 164 5.06 6.75 -33.81
C THR A 164 3.91 5.83 -34.22
N ASP A 165 2.70 6.28 -33.96
CA ASP A 165 1.48 5.61 -34.39
C ASP A 165 1.10 6.05 -35.80
N ARG A 166 1.29 5.17 -36.76
CA ARG A 166 0.92 5.40 -38.16
C ARG A 166 -0.49 4.91 -38.51
N LYS A 167 -1.18 4.25 -37.54
CA LYS A 167 -2.55 3.76 -37.73
C LYS A 167 -3.56 4.80 -37.18
N VAL A 168 -3.44 6.02 -37.68
CA VAL A 168 -4.30 7.15 -37.30
C VAL A 168 -4.93 7.75 -38.55
N ALA A 169 -6.15 8.29 -38.42
CA ALA A 169 -6.87 8.96 -39.49
C ALA A 169 -6.95 10.46 -39.24
N ASN A 170 -6.94 11.25 -40.31
CA ASN A 170 -7.13 12.69 -40.22
C ASN A 170 -8.51 13.06 -39.65
N GLY A 171 -8.58 14.16 -38.94
CA GLY A 171 -9.82 14.66 -38.32
C GLY A 171 -10.34 13.85 -37.13
N LYS A 172 -9.57 12.87 -36.63
CA LYS A 172 -9.91 12.11 -35.43
C LYS A 172 -9.10 12.58 -34.23
N LYS A 173 -9.78 12.73 -33.10
CA LYS A 173 -9.14 13.02 -31.83
C LYS A 173 -8.57 11.72 -31.22
N TYR A 174 -7.31 11.75 -30.77
CA TYR A 174 -6.64 10.64 -30.12
C TYR A 174 -6.13 11.04 -28.75
N ILE A 175 -6.21 10.11 -27.80
CA ILE A 175 -5.64 10.26 -26.46
C ILE A 175 -4.65 9.13 -26.27
N TYR A 176 -3.43 9.46 -25.89
CA TYR A 176 -2.39 8.48 -25.60
C TYR A 176 -2.08 8.42 -24.12
N ALA A 177 -1.73 7.23 -23.65
CA ALA A 177 -1.19 6.99 -22.32
C ALA A 177 0.04 6.11 -22.42
N VAL A 178 1.02 6.36 -21.58
CA VAL A 178 2.25 5.56 -21.49
C VAL A 178 2.34 4.94 -20.10
N LYS A 179 2.29 3.62 -20.05
CA LYS A 179 2.39 2.82 -18.83
C LYS A 179 3.77 2.18 -18.75
N PRO A 180 4.63 2.56 -17.81
CA PRO A 180 5.90 1.88 -17.59
C PRO A 180 5.66 0.51 -16.97
N VAL A 181 6.47 -0.47 -17.35
CA VAL A 181 6.44 -1.86 -16.88
C VAL A 181 7.84 -2.27 -16.47
N GLY A 182 7.99 -2.89 -15.32
CA GLY A 182 9.25 -3.40 -14.80
C GLY A 182 9.05 -4.45 -13.72
N SER A 183 10.16 -5.00 -13.23
CA SER A 183 10.14 -5.94 -12.11
C SER A 183 9.63 -5.24 -10.85
N GLY A 184 8.43 -5.55 -10.39
CA GLY A 184 7.90 -5.03 -9.14
C GLY A 184 6.45 -4.54 -9.17
N GLY A 185 5.71 -4.71 -10.25
CA GLY A 185 4.27 -4.51 -10.25
C GLY A 185 3.73 -3.44 -11.21
N GLU A 186 2.45 -3.13 -11.07
CA GLU A 186 1.75 -2.20 -11.93
C GLU A 186 2.14 -0.74 -11.67
N ALA A 187 2.27 0.00 -12.74
CA ALA A 187 2.56 1.42 -12.72
C ALA A 187 1.32 2.28 -12.92
N THR A 188 1.34 3.49 -12.39
CA THR A 188 0.46 4.57 -12.85
C THR A 188 0.87 4.98 -14.26
N TYR A 189 -0.01 5.64 -15.00
CA TYR A 189 0.29 6.13 -16.35
C TYR A 189 -0.08 7.62 -16.49
N THR A 190 0.67 8.30 -17.34
CA THR A 190 0.39 9.70 -17.71
C THR A 190 -0.36 9.72 -19.04
N THR A 191 -1.43 10.51 -19.11
CA THR A 191 -2.22 10.69 -20.33
C THR A 191 -1.87 12.00 -21.03
N GLN A 192 -1.92 11.99 -22.37
CA GLN A 192 -1.83 13.16 -23.23
C GLN A 192 -2.91 13.10 -24.29
N THR A 193 -3.53 14.25 -24.57
CA THR A 193 -4.56 14.38 -25.60
C THR A 193 -3.99 15.12 -26.82
N ILE A 194 -4.31 14.64 -28.02
CA ILE A 194 -4.05 15.34 -29.27
C ILE A 194 -5.33 15.35 -30.12
N TYR A 195 -5.51 16.43 -30.85
CA TYR A 195 -6.67 16.68 -31.70
C TYR A 195 -6.29 16.56 -33.15
#